data_e54d7b7808863300377f75d67836e7c9
#
_entry.id   e54d7b7808863300377f75d67836e7c9
#
_cell.length_a   1.000
_cell.length_b   1.000
_cell.length_c   1.000
_cell.angle_alpha   90.00
_cell.angle_beta   90.00
_cell.angle_gamma   90.00
#
_symmetry.space_group_name_H-M   'P 1'
#
loop_
_entity.id
_entity.type
_entity.pdbx_description
1 polymer ?
#
loop_
_entity_poly.entity_id
_entity_poly.type
_entity_poly.pdbx_seq_one_letter_code
_entity_poly.pdbx_strand_id
1 'polypeptide(L)'
;MTALRTSPVQILAPGLPPDIPSPPAIGLHDLTRQFGRGKRLFTAVSQLNLEVARGQVFGLLGPNGSGKTTTINMISGLIPPTSGTITILGMNVEARRTRRQVRQVLGVVPQETALYNELSAQANMAFHADLYRIPRREKAERIAALLRLVSLADRADSRVGTFSGGMKRRLAIARALLHDPEVIILDEPTLGVDVQARAAIWGYVRDLRDRGKTILLTTNQLEEAQELCDELAIIDHGQLVAAGTPEMLRRSYGATVVSLHVQTVAAPATLDYAVEELRRLGGVMDVTMQPAADGSHLLAVSTQEQAEIADILAVAARWFVIADVAIREASLDEAFLSLTGRDLRD
;
A
#
# COMPACT_ATOMS: atom_id res chain seq x y z
N MET A 1 -54.81 -16.24 -50.52
CA MET A 1 -53.99 -16.99 -49.55
C MET A 1 -52.96 -15.98 -49.00
N THR A 2 -53.29 -15.35 -47.89
CA THR A 2 -52.50 -14.28 -47.27
C THR A 2 -51.72 -14.90 -46.11
N ALA A 3 -50.41 -14.91 -46.23
CA ALA A 3 -49.52 -15.48 -45.22
C ALA A 3 -49.38 -14.45 -44.08
N LEU A 4 -49.79 -14.82 -42.89
CA LEU A 4 -49.54 -14.10 -41.61
C LEU A 4 -48.06 -14.22 -41.24
N ARG A 5 -47.35 -13.10 -41.25
CA ARG A 5 -46.01 -12.96 -40.67
C ARG A 5 -46.14 -12.82 -39.16
N THR A 6 -45.73 -13.85 -38.42
CA THR A 6 -45.55 -13.79 -36.99
C THR A 6 -44.20 -13.09 -36.69
N SER A 7 -44.26 -11.92 -36.10
CA SER A 7 -43.09 -11.22 -35.54
C SER A 7 -42.61 -11.96 -34.27
N PRO A 8 -41.29 -12.13 -34.04
CA PRO A 8 -40.80 -12.73 -32.82
C PRO A 8 -41.03 -11.76 -31.63
N VAL A 9 -41.61 -12.34 -30.57
CA VAL A 9 -41.77 -11.65 -29.27
C VAL A 9 -40.37 -11.41 -28.71
N GLN A 10 -39.96 -10.14 -28.63
CA GLN A 10 -38.76 -9.70 -27.92
C GLN A 10 -39.03 -9.83 -26.42
N ILE A 11 -38.46 -10.84 -25.77
CA ILE A 11 -38.39 -10.94 -24.31
C ILE A 11 -37.38 -9.86 -23.87
N LEU A 12 -37.88 -8.72 -23.39
CA LEU A 12 -37.12 -7.75 -22.65
C LEU A 12 -36.66 -8.43 -21.36
N ALA A 13 -35.35 -8.69 -21.24
CA ALA A 13 -34.73 -9.03 -19.99
C ALA A 13 -35.06 -7.92 -18.97
N PRO A 14 -35.45 -8.27 -17.71
CA PRO A 14 -35.66 -7.25 -16.70
C PRO A 14 -34.38 -6.47 -16.49
N GLY A 15 -34.44 -5.14 -16.75
CA GLY A 15 -33.34 -4.24 -16.49
C GLY A 15 -32.91 -4.38 -15.05
N LEU A 16 -31.63 -4.62 -14.82
CA LEU A 16 -31.02 -4.51 -13.49
C LEU A 16 -31.36 -3.14 -12.90
N PRO A 17 -31.77 -3.07 -11.62
CA PRO A 17 -31.98 -1.79 -10.97
C PRO A 17 -30.67 -0.99 -11.01
N PRO A 18 -30.74 0.36 -11.15
CA PRO A 18 -29.56 1.18 -11.19
C PRO A 18 -28.80 1.10 -9.86
N ASP A 19 -27.51 0.83 -9.96
CA ASP A 19 -26.45 1.06 -8.97
C ASP A 19 -26.74 0.74 -7.50
N ILE A 20 -26.79 -0.55 -7.18
CA ILE A 20 -26.32 -0.97 -5.86
C ILE A 20 -24.80 -1.02 -6.01
N PRO A 21 -24.03 -0.15 -5.33
CA PRO A 21 -22.58 -0.21 -5.40
C PRO A 21 -22.13 -1.61 -4.98
N SER A 22 -21.32 -2.25 -5.82
CA SER A 22 -20.79 -3.58 -5.51
C SER A 22 -20.04 -3.50 -4.18
N PRO A 23 -20.21 -4.49 -3.27
CA PRO A 23 -19.56 -4.44 -1.97
C PRO A 23 -18.03 -4.32 -2.15
N PRO A 24 -17.34 -3.63 -1.24
CA PRO A 24 -15.90 -3.52 -1.27
C PRO A 24 -15.26 -4.91 -1.28
N ALA A 25 -14.03 -5.02 -1.81
CA ALA A 25 -13.29 -6.27 -1.81
C ALA A 25 -12.93 -6.70 -0.39
N ILE A 26 -12.56 -5.74 0.46
CA ILE A 26 -12.31 -5.93 1.89
C ILE A 26 -13.06 -4.83 2.64
N GLY A 27 -13.86 -5.19 3.64
CA GLY A 27 -14.51 -4.25 4.56
C GLY A 27 -14.16 -4.59 6.00
N LEU A 28 -13.69 -3.60 6.75
CA LEU A 28 -13.41 -3.69 8.19
C LEU A 28 -14.31 -2.67 8.89
N HIS A 29 -15.11 -3.12 9.87
CA HIS A 29 -16.03 -2.26 10.61
C HIS A 29 -15.80 -2.42 12.11
N ASP A 30 -15.39 -1.34 12.77
CA ASP A 30 -15.07 -1.24 14.20
C ASP A 30 -14.14 -2.36 14.70
N LEU A 31 -13.21 -2.76 13.82
CA LEU A 31 -12.37 -3.91 14.03
C LEU A 31 -11.42 -3.69 15.21
N THR A 32 -11.53 -4.55 16.23
CA THR A 32 -10.69 -4.45 17.42
C THR A 32 -10.06 -5.79 17.75
N ARG A 33 -8.78 -5.76 18.12
CA ARG A 33 -8.09 -6.93 18.65
C ARG A 33 -7.32 -6.61 19.91
N GLN A 34 -7.61 -7.37 20.95
CA GLN A 34 -6.95 -7.31 22.24
C GLN A 34 -6.25 -8.64 22.55
N PHE A 35 -5.09 -8.58 23.18
CA PHE A 35 -4.33 -9.72 23.66
C PHE A 35 -4.09 -9.61 25.15
N GLY A 36 -3.91 -10.75 25.83
CA GLY A 36 -3.69 -10.79 27.26
C GLY A 36 -4.98 -10.79 28.08
N ARG A 37 -4.87 -10.64 29.39
CA ARG A 37 -5.99 -10.60 30.37
C ARG A 37 -5.65 -9.67 31.54
N GLY A 38 -6.66 -9.01 32.10
CA GLY A 38 -6.53 -8.16 33.28
C GLY A 38 -5.50 -7.04 33.09
N LYS A 39 -4.54 -6.90 34.00
CA LYS A 39 -3.51 -5.84 33.95
C LYS A 39 -2.51 -5.95 32.77
N ARG A 40 -2.49 -7.09 32.06
CA ARG A 40 -1.65 -7.32 30.88
C ARG A 40 -2.47 -7.24 29.57
N LEU A 41 -3.65 -6.62 29.62
CA LEU A 41 -4.43 -6.39 28.42
C LEU A 41 -3.71 -5.38 27.51
N PHE A 42 -3.52 -5.76 26.27
CA PHE A 42 -2.91 -4.93 25.23
C PHE A 42 -3.83 -4.88 24.03
N THR A 43 -4.14 -3.68 23.53
CA THR A 43 -4.95 -3.48 22.33
C THR A 43 -4.04 -3.28 21.13
N ALA A 44 -4.00 -4.26 20.25
CA ALA A 44 -3.17 -4.23 19.05
C ALA A 44 -3.84 -3.54 17.86
N VAL A 45 -5.17 -3.59 17.81
CA VAL A 45 -6.01 -2.88 16.82
C VAL A 45 -7.24 -2.36 17.54
N SER A 46 -7.59 -1.10 17.32
CA SER A 46 -8.65 -0.40 18.03
C SER A 46 -9.61 0.28 17.05
N GLN A 47 -10.84 -0.24 16.94
CA GLN A 47 -11.95 0.34 16.16
C GLN A 47 -11.54 0.71 14.72
N LEU A 48 -10.73 -0.13 14.07
CA LEU A 48 -10.26 0.11 12.70
C LEU A 48 -11.43 -0.04 11.72
N ASN A 49 -11.71 1.05 10.99
CA ASN A 49 -12.66 1.10 9.90
C ASN A 49 -11.90 1.31 8.61
N LEU A 50 -12.07 0.43 7.63
CA LEU A 50 -11.35 0.46 6.36
C LEU A 50 -12.14 -0.24 5.27
N GLU A 51 -12.19 0.35 4.09
CA GLU A 51 -12.74 -0.26 2.89
C GLU A 51 -11.71 -0.28 1.78
N VAL A 52 -11.57 -1.43 1.12
CA VAL A 52 -10.71 -1.59 -0.06
C VAL A 52 -11.60 -1.87 -1.26
N ALA A 53 -11.55 -1.00 -2.26
CA ALA A 53 -12.32 -1.17 -3.48
C ALA A 53 -11.80 -2.35 -4.31
N ARG A 54 -12.60 -2.83 -5.26
CA ARG A 54 -12.21 -3.94 -6.13
C ARG A 54 -11.23 -3.49 -7.21
N GLY A 55 -10.28 -4.36 -7.56
CA GLY A 55 -9.38 -4.18 -8.69
C GLY A 55 -8.26 -3.16 -8.45
N GLN A 56 -7.99 -2.79 -7.21
CA GLN A 56 -6.91 -1.84 -6.85
C GLN A 56 -5.82 -2.50 -6.00
N VAL A 57 -4.70 -1.83 -5.91
CA VAL A 57 -3.65 -2.09 -4.92
C VAL A 57 -3.83 -1.12 -3.76
N PHE A 58 -4.12 -1.67 -2.60
CA PHE A 58 -4.29 -0.90 -1.37
C PHE A 58 -3.13 -1.17 -0.40
N GLY A 59 -2.48 -0.11 0.07
CA GLY A 59 -1.37 -0.17 1.02
C GLY A 59 -1.82 0.04 2.46
N LEU A 60 -1.37 -0.81 3.39
CA LEU A 60 -1.51 -0.61 4.82
C LEU A 60 -0.13 -0.30 5.40
N LEU A 61 0.12 0.97 5.68
CA LEU A 61 1.39 1.50 6.17
C LEU A 61 1.35 1.72 7.67
N GLY A 62 2.53 1.70 8.28
CA GLY A 62 2.70 2.04 9.68
C GLY A 62 4.02 1.53 10.23
N PRO A 63 4.50 2.05 11.36
CA PRO A 63 5.73 1.60 11.99
C PRO A 63 5.60 0.17 12.52
N ASN A 64 6.72 -0.40 12.97
CA ASN A 64 6.70 -1.71 13.61
C ASN A 64 5.83 -1.64 14.88
N GLY A 65 4.99 -2.67 15.06
CA GLY A 65 4.05 -2.71 16.19
C GLY A 65 2.77 -1.87 16.02
N SER A 66 2.55 -1.20 14.87
CA SER A 66 1.33 -0.42 14.64
C SER A 66 0.04 -1.24 14.46
N GLY A 67 0.14 -2.58 14.33
CA GLY A 67 -1.01 -3.47 14.18
C GLY A 67 -1.21 -4.06 12.79
N LYS A 68 -0.35 -3.77 11.78
CA LYS A 68 -0.45 -4.29 10.39
C LYS A 68 -0.62 -5.81 10.33
N THR A 69 0.36 -6.55 10.84
CA THR A 69 0.34 -8.02 10.83
C THR A 69 -0.84 -8.60 11.61
N THR A 70 -1.25 -7.94 12.71
CA THR A 70 -2.45 -8.33 13.46
C THR A 70 -3.71 -8.17 12.60
N THR A 71 -3.83 -7.06 11.88
CA THR A 71 -4.95 -6.78 10.95
C THR A 71 -4.98 -7.82 9.83
N ILE A 72 -3.83 -8.09 9.18
CA ILE A 72 -3.71 -9.13 8.15
C ILE A 72 -4.12 -10.51 8.68
N ASN A 73 -3.67 -10.88 9.88
CA ASN A 73 -4.01 -12.17 10.48
C ASN A 73 -5.52 -12.30 10.77
N MET A 74 -6.19 -11.20 11.14
CA MET A 74 -7.65 -11.19 11.31
C MET A 74 -8.36 -11.32 9.95
N ILE A 75 -7.97 -10.56 8.93
CA ILE A 75 -8.53 -10.63 7.58
C ILE A 75 -8.36 -12.03 6.98
N SER A 76 -7.20 -12.66 7.19
CA SER A 76 -6.89 -14.02 6.74
C SER A 76 -7.65 -15.11 7.53
N GLY A 77 -8.34 -14.74 8.60
CA GLY A 77 -9.04 -15.68 9.49
C GLY A 77 -8.10 -16.58 10.30
N LEU A 78 -6.83 -16.17 10.50
CA LEU A 78 -5.84 -16.87 11.33
C LEU A 78 -6.10 -16.61 12.82
N ILE A 79 -6.51 -15.39 13.15
CA ILE A 79 -6.95 -15.01 14.49
C ILE A 79 -8.33 -14.36 14.43
N PRO A 80 -9.24 -14.62 15.38
CA PRO A 80 -10.52 -13.92 15.43
C PRO A 80 -10.35 -12.50 15.97
N PRO A 81 -11.17 -11.52 15.56
CA PRO A 81 -11.24 -10.23 16.22
C PRO A 81 -11.80 -10.36 17.64
N THR A 82 -11.56 -9.38 18.50
CA THR A 82 -12.20 -9.25 19.81
C THR A 82 -13.62 -8.66 19.65
N SER A 83 -13.77 -7.70 18.73
CA SER A 83 -15.04 -7.12 18.30
C SER A 83 -14.93 -6.54 16.89
N GLY A 84 -16.04 -6.15 16.31
CA GLY A 84 -16.13 -5.66 14.95
C GLY A 84 -16.37 -6.78 13.93
N THR A 85 -16.37 -6.44 12.65
CA THR A 85 -16.65 -7.40 11.57
C THR A 85 -15.67 -7.24 10.41
N ILE A 86 -15.40 -8.35 9.72
CA ILE A 86 -14.57 -8.40 8.53
C ILE A 86 -15.36 -9.03 7.41
N THR A 87 -15.38 -8.38 6.25
CA THR A 87 -15.98 -8.91 5.04
C THR A 87 -14.98 -8.98 3.90
N ILE A 88 -15.04 -10.06 3.12
CA ILE A 88 -14.31 -10.24 1.86
C ILE A 88 -15.35 -10.46 0.77
N LEU A 89 -15.40 -9.56 -0.22
CA LEU A 89 -16.41 -9.57 -1.29
C LEU A 89 -17.84 -9.67 -0.74
N GLY A 90 -18.12 -8.98 0.38
CA GLY A 90 -19.40 -9.05 1.12
C GLY A 90 -19.60 -10.29 1.98
N MET A 91 -18.68 -11.26 1.98
CA MET A 91 -18.77 -12.47 2.81
C MET A 91 -18.09 -12.25 4.17
N ASN A 92 -18.80 -12.50 5.26
CA ASN A 92 -18.22 -12.42 6.62
C ASN A 92 -17.19 -13.54 6.83
N VAL A 93 -15.97 -13.16 7.24
CA VAL A 93 -14.81 -14.06 7.41
C VAL A 93 -15.01 -15.05 8.56
N GLU A 94 -15.70 -14.66 9.63
CA GLU A 94 -15.90 -15.47 10.83
C GLU A 94 -17.06 -16.45 10.70
N ALA A 95 -18.04 -16.17 9.83
CA ALA A 95 -19.23 -17.00 9.70
C ALA A 95 -18.87 -18.39 9.13
N ARG A 96 -19.26 -19.45 9.84
CA ARG A 96 -18.97 -20.84 9.47
C ARG A 96 -19.40 -21.17 8.03
N ARG A 97 -20.53 -20.61 7.58
CA ARG A 97 -21.10 -20.85 6.22
C ARG A 97 -20.29 -20.24 5.09
N THR A 98 -19.62 -19.10 5.31
CA THR A 98 -18.86 -18.37 4.30
C THR A 98 -17.35 -18.64 4.35
N ARG A 99 -16.83 -19.18 5.45
CA ARG A 99 -15.40 -19.39 5.70
C ARG A 99 -14.70 -20.16 4.57
N ARG A 100 -15.37 -21.19 3.99
CA ARG A 100 -14.79 -21.95 2.88
C ARG A 100 -14.75 -21.12 1.60
N GLN A 101 -15.80 -20.34 1.32
CA GLN A 101 -15.87 -19.48 0.15
C GLN A 101 -14.83 -18.36 0.23
N VAL A 102 -14.68 -17.71 1.40
CA VAL A 102 -13.64 -16.72 1.64
C VAL A 102 -12.24 -17.27 1.32
N ARG A 103 -11.91 -18.49 1.80
CA ARG A 103 -10.62 -19.12 1.50
C ARG A 103 -10.40 -19.43 0.02
N GLN A 104 -11.47 -19.58 -0.76
CA GLN A 104 -11.37 -19.82 -2.20
C GLN A 104 -11.11 -18.55 -3.01
N VAL A 105 -11.51 -17.40 -2.51
CA VAL A 105 -11.32 -16.10 -3.16
C VAL A 105 -10.16 -15.30 -2.60
N LEU A 106 -9.51 -15.78 -1.53
CA LEU A 106 -8.43 -15.10 -0.81
C LEU A 106 -7.10 -15.84 -0.95
N GLY A 107 -6.10 -15.18 -1.54
CA GLY A 107 -4.70 -15.61 -1.55
C GLY A 107 -3.91 -14.84 -0.50
N VAL A 108 -3.06 -15.52 0.28
CA VAL A 108 -2.26 -14.87 1.33
C VAL A 108 -0.80 -15.25 1.19
N VAL A 109 0.06 -14.23 1.15
CA VAL A 109 1.52 -14.35 1.23
C VAL A 109 1.96 -13.74 2.55
N PRO A 110 2.19 -14.55 3.59
CA PRO A 110 2.61 -14.05 4.90
C PRO A 110 4.06 -13.55 4.84
N GLN A 111 4.48 -12.80 5.84
CA GLN A 111 5.84 -12.27 5.98
C GLN A 111 6.88 -13.40 5.93
N GLU A 112 6.68 -14.47 6.71
CA GLU A 112 7.44 -15.71 6.56
C GLU A 112 6.82 -16.59 5.47
N THR A 113 7.61 -16.97 4.47
CA THR A 113 7.08 -17.62 3.24
C THR A 113 6.42 -18.98 3.45
N ALA A 114 6.65 -19.63 4.61
CA ALA A 114 6.07 -20.92 4.99
C ALA A 114 6.15 -21.99 3.87
N LEU A 115 7.34 -22.12 3.26
CA LEU A 115 7.63 -23.10 2.22
C LEU A 115 8.33 -24.32 2.80
N TYR A 116 8.12 -25.49 2.20
CA TYR A 116 8.81 -26.72 2.58
C TYR A 116 10.18 -26.76 1.91
N ASN A 117 11.25 -26.55 2.67
CA ASN A 117 12.62 -26.43 2.16
C ASN A 117 13.15 -27.74 1.54
N GLU A 118 12.67 -28.88 2.00
CA GLU A 118 13.07 -30.22 1.55
C GLU A 118 12.43 -30.60 0.21
N LEU A 119 11.33 -29.94 -0.14
CA LEU A 119 10.61 -30.18 -1.37
C LEU A 119 11.13 -29.31 -2.51
N SER A 120 10.96 -29.76 -3.75
CA SER A 120 11.17 -28.91 -4.92
C SER A 120 10.12 -27.80 -5.02
N ALA A 121 10.36 -26.77 -5.85
CA ALA A 121 9.38 -25.74 -6.11
C ALA A 121 8.08 -26.33 -6.66
N GLN A 122 8.17 -27.24 -7.64
CA GLN A 122 7.03 -27.93 -8.21
C GLN A 122 6.27 -28.76 -7.17
N ALA A 123 6.98 -29.47 -6.28
CA ALA A 123 6.35 -30.27 -5.23
C ALA A 123 5.64 -29.39 -4.17
N ASN A 124 6.23 -28.25 -3.80
CA ASN A 124 5.55 -27.24 -2.96
C ASN A 124 4.23 -26.78 -3.59
N MET A 125 4.27 -26.42 -4.86
CA MET A 125 3.09 -25.97 -5.60
C MET A 125 2.04 -27.09 -5.70
N ALA A 126 2.49 -28.33 -6.00
CA ALA A 126 1.61 -29.49 -6.13
C ALA A 126 0.87 -29.82 -4.83
N PHE A 127 1.56 -29.75 -3.69
CA PHE A 127 0.97 -29.96 -2.37
C PHE A 127 -0.16 -28.93 -2.09
N HIS A 128 0.09 -27.65 -2.36
CA HIS A 128 -0.92 -26.60 -2.18
C HIS A 128 -2.09 -26.73 -3.17
N ALA A 129 -1.81 -27.13 -4.42
CA ALA A 129 -2.85 -27.37 -5.41
C ALA A 129 -3.83 -28.48 -4.95
N ASP A 130 -3.32 -29.51 -4.26
CA ASP A 130 -4.15 -30.55 -3.66
C ASP A 130 -5.01 -30.05 -2.49
N LEU A 131 -4.47 -29.16 -1.65
CA LEU A 131 -5.24 -28.54 -0.58
C LEU A 131 -6.43 -27.71 -1.09
N TYR A 132 -6.24 -27.00 -2.21
CA TYR A 132 -7.31 -26.25 -2.89
C TYR A 132 -8.18 -27.13 -3.81
N ARG A 133 -7.89 -28.45 -3.91
CA ARG A 133 -8.61 -29.41 -4.74
C ARG A 133 -8.63 -29.05 -6.22
N ILE A 134 -7.53 -28.51 -6.73
CA ILE A 134 -7.37 -28.19 -8.14
C ILE A 134 -7.42 -29.52 -8.93
N PRO A 135 -8.25 -29.62 -10.00
CA PRO A 135 -8.38 -30.84 -10.79
C PRO A 135 -7.04 -31.32 -11.35
N ARG A 136 -6.78 -32.62 -11.32
CA ARG A 136 -5.51 -33.20 -11.79
C ARG A 136 -5.13 -32.80 -13.21
N ARG A 137 -6.13 -32.69 -14.11
CA ARG A 137 -5.93 -32.24 -15.49
C ARG A 137 -5.42 -30.83 -15.65
N GLU A 138 -5.74 -29.91 -14.72
CA GLU A 138 -5.38 -28.49 -14.75
C GLU A 138 -4.11 -28.22 -13.93
N LYS A 139 -3.81 -29.09 -12.96
CA LYS A 139 -2.77 -28.88 -11.94
C LYS A 139 -1.39 -28.64 -12.54
N ALA A 140 -0.97 -29.52 -13.45
CA ALA A 140 0.39 -29.45 -14.04
C ALA A 140 0.57 -28.18 -14.88
N GLU A 141 -0.40 -27.86 -15.71
CA GLU A 141 -0.38 -26.67 -16.56
C GLU A 141 -0.38 -25.39 -15.74
N ARG A 142 -1.25 -25.30 -14.72
CA ARG A 142 -1.36 -24.15 -13.83
C ARG A 142 -0.08 -23.92 -13.03
N ILE A 143 0.52 -24.98 -12.49
CA ILE A 143 1.82 -24.89 -11.80
C ILE A 143 2.91 -24.39 -12.74
N ALA A 144 3.02 -24.97 -13.94
CA ALA A 144 4.01 -24.55 -14.92
C ALA A 144 3.83 -23.07 -15.33
N ALA A 145 2.57 -22.63 -15.54
CA ALA A 145 2.26 -21.24 -15.87
C ALA A 145 2.66 -20.28 -14.75
N LEU A 146 2.37 -20.62 -13.49
CA LEU A 146 2.71 -19.78 -12.35
C LEU A 146 4.22 -19.75 -12.08
N LEU A 147 4.93 -20.87 -12.25
CA LEU A 147 6.39 -20.88 -12.13
C LEU A 147 7.05 -20.04 -13.24
N ARG A 148 6.50 -20.04 -14.46
CA ARG A 148 6.95 -19.12 -15.53
C ARG A 148 6.67 -17.66 -15.16
N LEU A 149 5.45 -17.36 -14.67
CA LEU A 149 5.07 -16.01 -14.25
C LEU A 149 6.10 -15.41 -13.28
N VAL A 150 6.58 -16.19 -12.31
CA VAL A 150 7.53 -15.72 -11.29
C VAL A 150 9.00 -16.01 -11.64
N SER A 151 9.29 -16.36 -12.91
CA SER A 151 10.65 -16.63 -13.42
C SER A 151 11.39 -17.72 -12.61
N LEU A 152 10.70 -18.80 -12.29
CA LEU A 152 11.23 -19.98 -11.58
C LEU A 152 11.03 -21.30 -12.34
N ALA A 153 10.66 -21.24 -13.63
CA ALA A 153 10.42 -22.45 -14.45
C ALA A 153 11.66 -23.35 -14.51
N ASP A 154 12.85 -22.77 -14.73
CA ASP A 154 14.12 -23.51 -14.82
C ASP A 154 14.58 -24.09 -13.47
N ARG A 155 13.93 -23.72 -12.38
CA ARG A 155 14.22 -24.16 -11.02
C ARG A 155 13.08 -25.00 -10.43
N ALA A 156 12.12 -25.42 -11.27
CA ALA A 156 10.94 -26.19 -10.84
C ALA A 156 11.28 -27.41 -9.99
N ASP A 157 12.31 -28.17 -10.40
CA ASP A 157 12.74 -29.40 -9.74
C ASP A 157 13.81 -29.17 -8.65
N SER A 158 14.28 -27.92 -8.48
CA SER A 158 15.27 -27.58 -7.46
C SER A 158 14.63 -27.51 -6.06
N ARG A 159 15.33 -28.01 -5.04
CA ARG A 159 14.89 -27.91 -3.64
C ARG A 159 14.79 -26.46 -3.19
N VAL A 160 13.69 -26.08 -2.55
CA VAL A 160 13.44 -24.73 -2.07
C VAL A 160 14.47 -24.27 -1.02
N GLY A 161 15.04 -25.19 -0.27
CA GLY A 161 16.14 -24.90 0.65
C GLY A 161 17.36 -24.23 0.01
N THR A 162 17.57 -24.43 -1.31
CA THR A 162 18.67 -23.81 -2.07
C THR A 162 18.33 -22.46 -2.68
N PHE A 163 17.09 -21.96 -2.47
CA PHE A 163 16.62 -20.71 -3.06
C PHE A 163 17.09 -19.50 -2.24
N SER A 164 17.39 -18.41 -2.93
CA SER A 164 17.56 -17.09 -2.29
C SER A 164 16.25 -16.61 -1.64
N GLY A 165 16.32 -15.63 -0.75
CA GLY A 165 15.14 -15.01 -0.14
C GLY A 165 14.15 -14.51 -1.18
N GLY A 166 14.63 -13.80 -2.22
CA GLY A 166 13.81 -13.33 -3.33
C GLY A 166 13.17 -14.46 -4.15
N MET A 167 13.88 -15.58 -4.38
CA MET A 167 13.30 -16.75 -5.04
C MET A 167 12.21 -17.40 -4.19
N LYS A 168 12.43 -17.52 -2.88
CA LYS A 168 11.40 -18.03 -1.94
C LYS A 168 10.17 -17.13 -1.94
N ARG A 169 10.36 -15.81 -1.93
CA ARG A 169 9.26 -14.85 -1.95
C ARG A 169 8.43 -14.97 -3.24
N ARG A 170 9.09 -15.03 -4.40
CA ARG A 170 8.44 -15.24 -5.69
C ARG A 170 7.65 -16.56 -5.73
N LEU A 171 8.22 -17.64 -5.21
CA LEU A 171 7.50 -18.92 -5.11
C LEU A 171 6.29 -18.84 -4.18
N ALA A 172 6.38 -18.12 -3.07
CA ALA A 172 5.24 -17.91 -2.16
C ALA A 172 4.11 -17.13 -2.83
N ILE A 173 4.43 -16.12 -3.66
CA ILE A 173 3.45 -15.41 -4.48
C ILE A 173 2.79 -16.37 -5.48
N ALA A 174 3.56 -17.14 -6.25
CA ALA A 174 3.03 -18.13 -7.18
C ALA A 174 2.08 -19.13 -6.48
N ARG A 175 2.46 -19.59 -5.29
CA ARG A 175 1.65 -20.48 -4.46
C ARG A 175 0.31 -19.87 -4.08
N ALA A 176 0.31 -18.59 -3.68
CA ALA A 176 -0.92 -17.90 -3.30
C ALA A 176 -1.90 -17.71 -4.47
N LEU A 177 -1.41 -17.75 -5.71
CA LEU A 177 -2.20 -17.62 -6.94
C LEU A 177 -2.75 -18.94 -7.49
N LEU A 178 -2.41 -20.10 -6.90
CA LEU A 178 -2.77 -21.42 -7.42
C LEU A 178 -4.27 -21.61 -7.65
N HIS A 179 -5.09 -21.09 -6.77
CA HIS A 179 -6.55 -21.23 -6.81
C HIS A 179 -7.26 -20.03 -7.47
N ASP A 180 -6.49 -19.15 -8.12
CA ASP A 180 -6.96 -17.95 -8.83
C ASP A 180 -7.80 -17.01 -7.97
N PRO A 181 -7.29 -16.54 -6.82
CA PRO A 181 -8.05 -15.70 -5.91
C PRO A 181 -8.43 -14.35 -6.54
N GLU A 182 -9.55 -13.76 -6.09
CA GLU A 182 -9.95 -12.39 -6.45
C GLU A 182 -9.25 -11.35 -5.56
N VAL A 183 -8.96 -11.70 -4.31
CA VAL A 183 -8.30 -10.85 -3.31
C VAL A 183 -6.98 -11.47 -2.90
N ILE A 184 -5.91 -10.69 -2.92
CA ILE A 184 -4.55 -11.14 -2.58
C ILE A 184 -4.02 -10.27 -1.45
N ILE A 185 -3.52 -10.91 -0.40
CA ILE A 185 -2.85 -10.23 0.71
C ILE A 185 -1.35 -10.50 0.64
N LEU A 186 -0.55 -9.45 0.67
CA LEU A 186 0.91 -9.50 0.67
C LEU A 186 1.43 -8.81 1.94
N ASP A 187 1.94 -9.61 2.88
CA ASP A 187 2.52 -9.07 4.12
C ASP A 187 4.02 -8.81 3.91
N GLU A 188 4.40 -7.53 3.81
CA GLU A 188 5.78 -7.04 3.56
C GLU A 188 6.46 -7.75 2.38
N PRO A 189 5.92 -7.64 1.13
CA PRO A 189 6.32 -8.50 0.01
C PRO A 189 7.78 -8.38 -0.41
N THR A 190 8.45 -7.27 -0.13
CA THR A 190 9.84 -7.02 -0.55
C THR A 190 10.83 -6.93 0.59
N LEU A 191 10.40 -7.26 1.82
CA LEU A 191 11.29 -7.23 2.97
C LEU A 191 12.45 -8.23 2.79
N GLY A 192 13.70 -7.72 2.93
CA GLY A 192 14.90 -8.55 2.87
C GLY A 192 15.24 -9.12 1.49
N VAL A 193 14.66 -8.58 0.40
CA VAL A 193 15.02 -8.95 -0.97
C VAL A 193 15.89 -7.88 -1.62
N ASP A 194 16.75 -8.30 -2.55
CA ASP A 194 17.59 -7.38 -3.33
C ASP A 194 16.78 -6.53 -4.30
N VAL A 195 17.42 -5.47 -4.85
CA VAL A 195 16.78 -4.50 -5.75
C VAL A 195 16.16 -5.16 -7.00
N GLN A 196 16.83 -6.16 -7.57
CA GLN A 196 16.32 -6.83 -8.78
C GLN A 196 15.09 -7.68 -8.47
N ALA A 197 15.13 -8.43 -7.35
CA ALA A 197 13.98 -9.22 -6.91
C ALA A 197 12.80 -8.32 -6.50
N ARG A 198 13.06 -7.15 -5.90
CA ARG A 198 12.04 -6.14 -5.58
C ARG A 198 11.33 -5.66 -6.85
N ALA A 199 12.08 -5.21 -7.85
CA ALA A 199 11.51 -4.76 -9.12
C ALA A 199 10.66 -5.84 -9.81
N ALA A 200 11.11 -7.10 -9.76
CA ALA A 200 10.34 -8.22 -10.29
C ALA A 200 9.02 -8.44 -9.52
N ILE A 201 9.04 -8.38 -8.18
CA ILE A 201 7.83 -8.50 -7.35
C ILE A 201 6.86 -7.37 -7.65
N TRP A 202 7.33 -6.13 -7.78
CA TRP A 202 6.51 -4.99 -8.16
C TRP A 202 5.85 -5.17 -9.54
N GLY A 203 6.60 -5.70 -10.51
CA GLY A 203 6.05 -6.07 -11.81
C GLY A 203 4.88 -7.06 -11.69
N TYR A 204 5.04 -8.11 -10.87
CA TYR A 204 3.96 -9.10 -10.65
C TYR A 204 2.73 -8.49 -9.97
N VAL A 205 2.91 -7.58 -9.03
CA VAL A 205 1.80 -6.87 -8.37
C VAL A 205 1.01 -6.04 -9.38
N ARG A 206 1.71 -5.28 -10.25
CA ARG A 206 1.08 -4.50 -11.32
C ARG A 206 0.33 -5.39 -12.31
N ASP A 207 0.95 -6.48 -12.77
CA ASP A 207 0.29 -7.43 -13.67
C ASP A 207 -0.98 -8.05 -13.07
N LEU A 208 -0.99 -8.33 -11.77
CA LEU A 208 -2.15 -8.87 -11.08
C LEU A 208 -3.28 -7.83 -10.98
N ARG A 209 -2.94 -6.58 -10.64
CA ARG A 209 -3.90 -5.45 -10.64
C ARG A 209 -4.52 -5.26 -12.04
N ASP A 210 -3.70 -5.25 -13.08
CA ASP A 210 -4.14 -5.04 -14.45
C ASP A 210 -5.06 -6.17 -14.96
N ARG A 211 -4.98 -7.34 -14.33
CA ARG A 211 -5.94 -8.46 -14.49
C ARG A 211 -7.18 -8.34 -13.60
N GLY A 212 -7.38 -7.21 -12.94
CA GLY A 212 -8.55 -6.94 -12.09
C GLY A 212 -8.52 -7.60 -10.71
N LYS A 213 -7.36 -8.11 -10.25
CA LYS A 213 -7.21 -8.61 -8.88
C LYS A 213 -7.15 -7.45 -7.88
N THR A 214 -7.74 -7.63 -6.71
CA THR A 214 -7.59 -6.70 -5.59
C THR A 214 -6.43 -7.13 -4.73
N ILE A 215 -5.53 -6.20 -4.39
CA ILE A 215 -4.33 -6.51 -3.62
C ILE A 215 -4.30 -5.62 -2.38
N LEU A 216 -4.22 -6.22 -1.19
CA LEU A 216 -3.89 -5.54 0.04
C LEU A 216 -2.44 -5.86 0.38
N LEU A 217 -1.57 -4.87 0.40
CA LEU A 217 -0.19 -5.06 0.83
C LEU A 217 0.09 -4.28 2.13
N THR A 218 0.89 -4.88 3.00
CA THR A 218 1.50 -4.16 4.11
C THR A 218 2.93 -3.83 3.75
N THR A 219 3.39 -2.66 4.12
CA THR A 219 4.80 -2.29 3.96
C THR A 219 5.20 -1.25 5.01
N ASN A 220 6.47 -1.22 5.32
CA ASN A 220 7.15 -0.12 6.01
C ASN A 220 8.08 0.65 5.06
N GLN A 221 8.00 0.41 3.74
CA GLN A 221 8.77 1.09 2.71
C GLN A 221 7.88 2.03 1.93
N LEU A 222 8.07 3.34 2.10
CA LEU A 222 7.26 4.37 1.45
C LEU A 222 7.44 4.37 -0.07
N GLU A 223 8.64 4.04 -0.55
CA GLU A 223 8.90 3.87 -1.99
C GLU A 223 7.99 2.79 -2.60
N GLU A 224 7.85 1.63 -1.93
CA GLU A 224 6.97 0.56 -2.38
C GLU A 224 5.50 1.01 -2.42
N ALA A 225 5.08 1.75 -1.39
CA ALA A 225 3.74 2.28 -1.30
C ALA A 225 3.44 3.29 -2.42
N GLN A 226 4.38 4.21 -2.72
CA GLN A 226 4.23 5.18 -3.80
C GLN A 226 4.17 4.53 -5.19
N GLU A 227 4.99 3.49 -5.40
CA GLU A 227 5.11 2.83 -6.69
C GLU A 227 3.97 1.87 -7.03
N LEU A 228 3.33 1.29 -6.02
CA LEU A 228 2.37 0.23 -6.22
C LEU A 228 0.94 0.59 -5.87
N CYS A 229 0.72 1.42 -4.84
CA CYS A 229 -0.61 1.58 -4.27
C CYS A 229 -1.41 2.67 -4.96
N ASP A 230 -2.65 2.34 -5.30
CA ASP A 230 -3.64 3.30 -5.76
C ASP A 230 -4.18 4.13 -4.57
N GLU A 231 -4.32 3.48 -3.40
CA GLU A 231 -4.71 4.09 -2.13
C GLU A 231 -3.91 3.51 -0.97
N LEU A 232 -3.78 4.30 0.08
CA LEU A 232 -3.04 3.97 1.31
C LEU A 232 -3.89 4.23 2.54
N ALA A 233 -3.68 3.43 3.57
CA ALA A 233 -4.06 3.73 4.95
C ALA A 233 -2.82 3.72 5.84
N ILE A 234 -2.64 4.76 6.61
CA ILE A 234 -1.59 4.87 7.63
C ILE A 234 -2.20 4.50 8.96
N ILE A 235 -1.62 3.49 9.62
CA ILE A 235 -2.02 3.06 10.95
C ILE A 235 -0.88 3.26 11.95
N ASP A 236 -1.23 3.77 13.11
CA ASP A 236 -0.32 3.85 14.25
C ASP A 236 -1.07 3.50 15.54
N HIS A 237 -0.36 2.81 16.48
CA HIS A 237 -0.96 2.34 17.74
C HIS A 237 -2.32 1.61 17.57
N GLY A 238 -2.48 0.88 16.47
CA GLY A 238 -3.69 0.12 16.15
C GLY A 238 -4.87 0.95 15.65
N GLN A 239 -4.68 2.22 15.35
CA GLN A 239 -5.71 3.14 14.86
C GLN A 239 -5.40 3.66 13.47
N LEU A 240 -6.43 3.97 12.68
CA LEU A 240 -6.30 4.66 11.42
C LEU A 240 -5.94 6.14 11.68
N VAL A 241 -4.82 6.59 11.13
CA VAL A 241 -4.34 7.96 11.23
C VAL A 241 -4.76 8.78 10.02
N ALA A 242 -4.55 8.23 8.82
CA ALA A 242 -4.93 8.87 7.56
C ALA A 242 -5.18 7.81 6.48
N ALA A 243 -6.00 8.14 5.48
CA ALA A 243 -6.20 7.32 4.29
C ALA A 243 -6.43 8.22 3.06
N GLY A 244 -5.99 7.74 1.90
CA GLY A 244 -6.15 8.43 0.62
C GLY A 244 -5.14 7.94 -0.42
N THR A 245 -5.10 8.59 -1.58
CA THR A 245 -4.06 8.30 -2.57
C THR A 245 -2.68 8.77 -2.04
N PRO A 246 -1.56 8.17 -2.51
CA PRO A 246 -0.22 8.64 -2.13
C PRO A 246 -0.04 10.15 -2.35
N GLU A 247 -0.58 10.66 -3.46
CA GLU A 247 -0.52 12.06 -3.80
C GLU A 247 -1.33 12.94 -2.84
N MET A 248 -2.57 12.56 -2.50
CA MET A 248 -3.39 13.28 -1.52
C MET A 248 -2.69 13.36 -0.16
N LEU A 249 -2.15 12.24 0.32
CA LEU A 249 -1.45 12.21 1.61
C LEU A 249 -0.20 13.10 1.58
N ARG A 250 0.59 13.02 0.50
CA ARG A 250 1.75 13.87 0.30
C ARG A 250 1.40 15.36 0.34
N ARG A 251 0.35 15.78 -0.35
CA ARG A 251 -0.10 17.18 -0.41
C ARG A 251 -0.70 17.67 0.91
N SER A 252 -1.49 16.83 1.57
CA SER A 252 -2.22 17.26 2.79
C SER A 252 -1.33 17.31 4.03
N TYR A 253 -0.28 16.49 4.10
CA TYR A 253 0.53 16.32 5.32
C TYR A 253 2.03 16.52 5.12
N GLY A 254 2.50 16.55 3.88
CA GLY A 254 3.90 16.85 3.56
C GLY A 254 4.12 18.36 3.37
N ALA A 255 5.36 18.80 3.49
CA ALA A 255 5.77 20.17 3.23
C ALA A 255 6.51 20.28 1.89
N THR A 256 6.07 21.20 1.03
CA THR A 256 6.86 21.62 -0.12
C THR A 256 7.98 22.54 0.37
N VAL A 257 9.22 22.29 -0.05
CA VAL A 257 10.36 23.11 0.33
C VAL A 257 10.83 23.91 -0.88
N VAL A 258 10.76 25.23 -0.77
CA VAL A 258 11.35 26.18 -1.72
C VAL A 258 12.74 26.53 -1.22
N SER A 259 13.77 26.04 -1.91
CA SER A 259 15.17 26.31 -1.61
C SER A 259 15.66 27.42 -2.54
N LEU A 260 16.14 28.52 -1.95
CA LEU A 260 16.66 29.68 -2.66
C LEU A 260 18.15 29.81 -2.36
N HIS A 261 18.98 29.79 -3.39
CA HIS A 261 20.37 30.18 -3.26
C HIS A 261 20.44 31.71 -3.42
N VAL A 262 20.78 32.39 -2.36
CA VAL A 262 20.64 33.85 -2.27
C VAL A 262 21.96 34.54 -1.91
N GLN A 263 22.22 35.69 -2.56
CA GLN A 263 23.27 36.61 -2.17
C GLN A 263 22.67 37.78 -1.39
N THR A 264 23.27 38.10 -0.26
CA THR A 264 22.80 39.19 0.57
C THR A 264 23.17 40.54 -0.02
N VAL A 265 22.17 41.42 -0.17
CA VAL A 265 22.35 42.80 -0.59
C VAL A 265 22.39 43.74 0.63
N ALA A 266 22.02 43.23 1.79
CA ALA A 266 21.77 44.03 3.01
C ALA A 266 22.72 43.66 4.17
N ALA A 267 22.80 44.56 5.18
CA ALA A 267 23.61 44.32 6.37
C ALA A 267 23.10 43.09 7.17
N PRO A 268 23.97 42.39 7.91
CA PRO A 268 23.59 41.18 8.67
C PRO A 268 22.36 41.31 9.58
N ALA A 269 22.15 42.50 10.16
CA ALA A 269 21.00 42.77 11.04
C ALA A 269 19.64 42.76 10.32
N THR A 270 19.62 42.82 8.98
CA THR A 270 18.38 42.77 8.19
C THR A 270 17.96 41.36 7.77
N LEU A 271 18.83 40.36 7.92
CA LEU A 271 18.55 38.97 7.57
C LEU A 271 17.43 38.37 8.44
N ASP A 272 17.42 38.68 9.73
CA ASP A 272 16.39 38.21 10.66
C ASP A 272 15.00 38.79 10.30
N TYR A 273 14.94 40.02 9.81
CA TYR A 273 13.69 40.62 9.34
C TYR A 273 13.16 39.94 8.06
N ALA A 274 14.05 39.59 7.14
CA ALA A 274 13.68 38.92 5.92
C ALA A 274 13.11 37.51 6.21
N VAL A 275 13.75 36.76 7.10
CA VAL A 275 13.27 35.46 7.56
C VAL A 275 11.92 35.60 8.25
N GLU A 276 11.76 36.61 9.12
CA GLU A 276 10.50 36.82 9.84
C GLU A 276 9.36 37.27 8.91
N GLU A 277 9.64 38.05 7.84
CA GLU A 277 8.64 38.45 6.85
C GLU A 277 8.17 37.23 6.06
N LEU A 278 9.07 36.30 5.68
CA LEU A 278 8.73 35.06 5.04
C LEU A 278 7.89 34.13 5.94
N ARG A 279 8.22 34.07 7.24
CA ARG A 279 7.42 33.28 8.21
C ARG A 279 6.00 33.79 8.38
N ARG A 280 5.75 35.07 8.10
CA ARG A 280 4.39 35.66 8.16
C ARG A 280 3.54 35.39 6.94
N LEU A 281 4.10 34.86 5.87
CA LEU A 281 3.29 34.48 4.69
C LEU A 281 2.34 33.34 5.05
N GLY A 282 1.11 33.46 4.55
CA GLY A 282 0.11 32.42 4.75
C GLY A 282 0.56 31.11 4.13
N GLY A 283 0.46 30.01 4.88
CA GLY A 283 0.87 28.68 4.43
C GLY A 283 2.36 28.34 4.60
N VAL A 284 3.20 29.29 5.02
CA VAL A 284 4.60 29.00 5.40
C VAL A 284 4.63 28.39 6.79
N MET A 285 5.29 27.22 6.90
CA MET A 285 5.42 26.44 8.14
C MET A 285 6.73 26.76 8.87
N ASP A 286 7.83 26.84 8.11
CA ASP A 286 9.16 27.12 8.66
C ASP A 286 10.06 27.78 7.61
N VAL A 287 11.02 28.57 8.10
CA VAL A 287 12.04 29.21 7.28
C VAL A 287 13.40 29.02 7.95
N THR A 288 14.32 28.39 7.25
CA THR A 288 15.69 28.18 7.69
C THR A 288 16.67 28.87 6.74
N MET A 289 17.75 29.45 7.27
CA MET A 289 18.82 30.02 6.47
C MET A 289 20.17 29.50 6.95
N GLN A 290 20.98 29.03 6.02
CA GLN A 290 22.30 28.49 6.28
C GLN A 290 23.34 29.21 5.43
N PRO A 291 24.51 29.58 5.97
CA PRO A 291 25.60 30.17 5.19
C PRO A 291 26.19 29.09 4.26
N ALA A 292 26.47 29.45 3.02
CA ALA A 292 27.19 28.62 2.04
C ALA A 292 28.68 28.98 2.03
N ALA A 293 29.51 28.05 1.51
CA ALA A 293 30.98 28.17 1.51
C ALA A 293 31.50 29.34 0.66
N ASP A 294 30.71 29.84 -0.29
CA ASP A 294 31.04 30.95 -1.21
C ASP A 294 30.60 32.32 -0.69
N GLY A 295 30.14 32.42 0.55
CA GLY A 295 29.63 33.66 1.15
C GLY A 295 28.17 33.99 0.80
N SER A 296 27.50 33.14 0.06
CA SER A 296 26.06 33.17 -0.18
C SER A 296 25.29 32.49 0.98
N HIS A 297 23.96 32.44 0.88
CA HIS A 297 23.12 31.75 1.85
C HIS A 297 22.15 30.79 1.11
N LEU A 298 21.90 29.67 1.72
CA LEU A 298 20.81 28.77 1.32
C LEU A 298 19.61 29.04 2.22
N LEU A 299 18.54 29.58 1.65
CA LEU A 299 17.28 29.86 2.32
C LEU A 299 16.30 28.74 1.95
N ALA A 300 15.80 28.00 2.94
CA ALA A 300 14.79 26.96 2.72
C ALA A 300 13.48 27.38 3.41
N VAL A 301 12.42 27.48 2.62
CA VAL A 301 11.07 27.82 3.06
C VAL A 301 10.19 26.59 2.91
N SER A 302 9.75 26.04 4.04
CA SER A 302 8.79 24.93 4.09
C SER A 302 7.37 25.49 4.07
N THR A 303 6.55 24.99 3.14
CA THR A 303 5.19 25.52 2.94
C THR A 303 4.18 24.39 2.71
N GLN A 304 2.94 24.59 3.13
CA GLN A 304 1.79 23.79 2.72
C GLN A 304 1.27 24.27 1.36
N GLU A 305 0.43 23.47 0.71
CA GLU A 305 -0.11 23.70 -0.64
C GLU A 305 -0.79 25.09 -0.84
N GLN A 306 -1.14 25.78 0.25
CA GLN A 306 -1.81 27.08 0.21
C GLN A 306 -0.87 28.28 0.06
N ALA A 307 0.45 28.13 0.24
CA ALA A 307 1.37 29.22 0.03
C ALA A 307 1.74 29.34 -1.44
N GLU A 308 1.45 30.49 -2.06
CA GLU A 308 1.87 30.74 -3.43
C GLU A 308 3.40 30.92 -3.48
N ILE A 309 4.08 30.06 -4.23
CA ILE A 309 5.55 30.14 -4.41
C ILE A 309 5.93 31.54 -4.93
N ALA A 310 5.06 32.15 -5.73
CA ALA A 310 5.25 33.50 -6.23
C ALA A 310 5.38 34.53 -5.10
N ASP A 311 4.61 34.42 -4.01
CA ASP A 311 4.68 35.33 -2.87
C ASP A 311 6.00 35.14 -2.10
N ILE A 312 6.44 33.88 -1.93
CA ILE A 312 7.73 33.58 -1.31
C ILE A 312 8.87 34.22 -2.13
N LEU A 313 8.86 34.05 -3.45
CA LEU A 313 9.86 34.65 -4.32
C LEU A 313 9.80 36.19 -4.30
N ALA A 314 8.59 36.76 -4.32
CA ALA A 314 8.40 38.22 -4.28
C ALA A 314 8.91 38.84 -2.97
N VAL A 315 8.68 38.19 -1.84
CA VAL A 315 9.21 38.66 -0.54
C VAL A 315 10.72 38.44 -0.49
N ALA A 316 11.23 37.27 -0.87
CA ALA A 316 12.66 37.00 -0.87
C ALA A 316 13.44 37.98 -1.78
N ALA A 317 12.93 38.34 -2.95
CA ALA A 317 13.57 39.27 -3.89
C ALA A 317 13.68 40.73 -3.37
N ARG A 318 12.96 41.11 -2.33
CA ARG A 318 13.13 42.43 -1.68
C ARG A 318 14.42 42.51 -0.89
N TRP A 319 14.88 41.39 -0.37
CA TRP A 319 15.98 41.33 0.57
C TRP A 319 17.26 40.70 -0.01
N PHE A 320 17.09 39.87 -1.02
CA PHE A 320 18.15 39.03 -1.59
C PHE A 320 18.22 39.13 -3.10
N VAL A 321 19.39 38.93 -3.67
CA VAL A 321 19.57 38.56 -5.06
C VAL A 321 19.44 37.03 -5.14
N ILE A 322 18.40 36.53 -5.78
CA ILE A 322 18.16 35.11 -5.96
C ILE A 322 19.02 34.62 -7.11
N ALA A 323 19.98 33.75 -6.83
CA ALA A 323 20.88 33.16 -7.82
C ALA A 323 20.31 31.87 -8.40
N ASP A 324 19.61 31.07 -7.58
CA ASP A 324 18.98 29.82 -8.01
C ASP A 324 17.75 29.52 -7.16
N VAL A 325 16.79 28.78 -7.76
CA VAL A 325 15.55 28.38 -7.13
C VAL A 325 15.36 26.89 -7.39
N ALA A 326 15.28 26.08 -6.34
CA ALA A 326 14.92 24.68 -6.41
C ALA A 326 13.64 24.45 -5.59
N ILE A 327 12.65 23.83 -6.21
CA ILE A 327 11.41 23.45 -5.55
C ILE A 327 11.42 21.94 -5.36
N ARG A 328 11.38 21.51 -4.12
CA ARG A 328 11.23 20.11 -3.75
C ARG A 328 9.82 19.90 -3.25
N GLU A 329 9.04 19.18 -4.00
CA GLU A 329 7.69 18.77 -3.56
C GLU A 329 7.76 17.92 -2.30
N ALA A 330 6.71 18.00 -1.49
CA ALA A 330 6.52 17.18 -0.32
C ALA A 330 6.72 15.68 -0.63
N SER A 331 7.42 14.97 0.21
CA SER A 331 7.57 13.52 0.12
C SER A 331 6.52 12.80 0.97
N LEU A 332 6.26 11.54 0.65
CA LEU A 332 5.39 10.71 1.49
C LEU A 332 6.05 10.41 2.85
N ASP A 333 7.40 10.40 2.91
CA ASP A 333 8.16 10.28 4.16
C ASP A 333 7.86 11.43 5.12
N GLU A 334 7.86 12.66 4.60
CA GLU A 334 7.53 13.86 5.39
C GLU A 334 6.07 13.85 5.87
N ALA A 335 5.16 13.45 4.98
CA ALA A 335 3.75 13.30 5.34
C ALA A 335 3.57 12.25 6.45
N PHE A 336 4.26 11.13 6.34
CA PHE A 336 4.22 10.07 7.34
C PHE A 336 4.79 10.53 8.69
N LEU A 337 5.95 11.18 8.67
CA LEU A 337 6.58 11.72 9.88
C LEU A 337 5.69 12.77 10.58
N SER A 338 5.06 13.64 9.79
CA SER A 338 4.10 14.64 10.30
C SER A 338 2.90 13.99 10.99
N LEU A 339 2.41 12.88 10.45
CA LEU A 339 1.23 12.17 10.96
C LEU A 339 1.51 11.31 12.20
N THR A 340 2.68 10.68 12.28
CA THR A 340 3.00 9.68 13.31
C THR A 340 3.99 10.19 14.34
N GLY A 341 4.69 11.30 14.05
CA GLY A 341 5.74 11.86 14.91
C GLY A 341 7.02 11.02 14.97
N ARG A 342 7.15 9.96 14.14
CA ARG A 342 8.31 9.05 14.10
C ARG A 342 8.53 8.48 12.71
N ASP A 343 9.75 8.04 12.42
CA ASP A 343 10.09 7.38 11.15
C ASP A 343 9.47 5.97 11.07
N LEU A 344 9.20 5.51 9.84
CA LEU A 344 8.76 4.13 9.58
C LEU A 344 9.80 3.07 9.96
N ARG A 345 11.08 3.47 10.05
CA ARG A 345 12.22 2.59 10.32
C ARG A 345 12.47 2.35 11.81
N ASP A 346 11.84 3.13 12.68
CA ASP A 346 11.87 2.96 14.13
C ASP A 346 10.81 1.94 14.57
#